data_b990f73b8a6fa0a0426133f71849e065
#
_entry.id   b990f73b8a6fa0a0426133f71849e065
#
_cell.length_a   1.000
_cell.length_b   1.000
_cell.length_c   1.000
_cell.angle_alpha   90.00
_cell.angle_beta   90.00
_cell.angle_gamma   90.00
#
_symmetry.space_group_name_H-M   'P 1'
#
loop_
_entity.id
_entity.type
_entity.pdbx_description
1 polymer ?
#
loop_
_entity_poly.entity_id
_entity_poly.type
_entity_poly.pdbx_seq_one_letter_code
_entity_poly.pdbx_strand_id
1 'polypeptide(L)'
;IERGVDMFDCVMPNRNGRNAMLFTYQGTMNMRNKKWEKDFSPVDPDGCDIDLVTTKAYLHHLFKAQELLAMQIASIHNLSVYLRLVTDARHHIEQGDFVAWKNSIIDQLGRRI
;
A
#
# COMPACT_ATOMS: atom_id res chain seq x y z
N ILE A 1 -16.92 4.90 1.86
CA ILE A 1 -16.92 6.32 1.44
C ILE A 1 -18.11 6.61 0.52
N GLU A 2 -18.24 5.95 -0.62
CA GLU A 2 -19.32 6.18 -1.59
C GLU A 2 -20.74 6.19 -0.98
N ARG A 3 -20.97 5.45 0.08
CA ARG A 3 -22.26 5.34 0.79
C ARG A 3 -22.36 6.24 2.02
N GLY A 4 -21.48 7.23 2.15
CA GLY A 4 -21.49 8.19 3.24
C GLY A 4 -20.75 7.76 4.51
N VAL A 5 -20.06 6.62 4.50
CA VAL A 5 -19.21 6.21 5.62
C VAL A 5 -17.86 6.94 5.51
N ASP A 6 -17.45 7.65 6.56
CA ASP A 6 -16.24 8.49 6.58
C ASP A 6 -15.24 8.13 7.71
N MET A 7 -15.62 7.21 8.60
CA MET A 7 -14.75 6.68 9.66
C MET A 7 -14.70 5.15 9.59
N PHE A 8 -13.49 4.59 9.63
CA PHE A 8 -13.25 3.15 9.49
C PHE A 8 -12.33 2.67 10.60
N ASP A 9 -12.74 1.66 11.35
CA ASP A 9 -11.87 0.86 12.19
C ASP A 9 -11.47 -0.41 11.41
N CYS A 10 -10.17 -0.54 11.12
CA CYS A 10 -9.71 -1.63 10.27
C CYS A 10 -8.30 -2.11 10.65
N VAL A 11 -8.19 -3.39 10.98
CA VAL A 11 -6.92 -4.05 11.27
C VAL A 11 -6.12 -4.42 10.00
N MET A 12 -6.74 -4.36 8.82
CA MET A 12 -6.15 -4.86 7.58
C MET A 12 -4.78 -4.28 7.24
N PRO A 13 -4.51 -2.97 7.37
CA PRO A 13 -3.19 -2.43 7.04
C PRO A 13 -2.08 -3.11 7.82
N ASN A 14 -2.22 -3.20 9.14
CA ASN A 14 -1.22 -3.80 10.01
C ASN A 14 -1.15 -5.33 9.86
N ARG A 15 -2.30 -6.01 9.83
CA ARG A 15 -2.34 -7.47 9.69
C ARG A 15 -1.72 -7.91 8.37
N ASN A 16 -2.07 -7.26 7.27
CA ASN A 16 -1.54 -7.60 5.96
C ASN A 16 -0.07 -7.23 5.82
N GLY A 17 0.37 -6.11 6.39
CA GLY A 17 1.78 -5.74 6.44
C GLY A 17 2.62 -6.81 7.15
N ARG A 18 2.20 -7.29 8.32
CA ARG A 18 2.87 -8.39 9.03
C ARG A 18 2.91 -9.69 8.23
N ASN A 19 1.97 -9.91 7.33
CA ASN A 19 1.91 -11.06 6.43
C ASN A 19 2.59 -10.81 5.07
N ALA A 20 3.42 -9.78 4.96
CA ALA A 20 4.14 -9.41 3.75
C ALA A 20 3.24 -8.97 2.57
N MET A 21 2.01 -8.58 2.84
CA MET A 21 1.08 -8.05 1.84
C MET A 21 1.06 -6.53 1.92
N LEU A 22 1.54 -5.88 0.85
CA LEU A 22 1.58 -4.43 0.71
C LEU A 22 0.56 -3.97 -0.31
N PHE A 23 -0.10 -2.85 -0.01
CA PHE A 23 -1.06 -2.21 -0.91
C PHE A 23 -0.41 -1.05 -1.64
N THR A 24 -0.68 -0.89 -2.92
CA THR A 24 -0.28 0.29 -3.71
C THR A 24 -1.44 0.70 -4.61
N TYR A 25 -1.36 1.87 -5.23
CA TYR A 25 -2.37 2.29 -6.23
C TYR A 25 -2.31 1.45 -7.52
N GLN A 26 -1.21 0.77 -7.78
CA GLN A 26 -1.07 -0.15 -8.92
C GLN A 26 -1.54 -1.57 -8.62
N GLY A 27 -1.70 -1.90 -7.33
CA GLY A 27 -2.15 -3.22 -6.91
C GLY A 27 -1.53 -3.70 -5.60
N THR A 28 -1.76 -4.96 -5.30
CA THR A 28 -1.27 -5.61 -4.06
C THR A 28 -0.03 -6.43 -4.35
N MET A 29 1.03 -6.20 -3.58
CA MET A 29 2.31 -6.92 -3.64
C MET A 29 2.41 -7.94 -2.51
N ASN A 30 2.80 -9.18 -2.83
CA ASN A 30 3.26 -10.12 -1.82
C ASN A 30 4.80 -10.14 -1.79
N MET A 31 5.38 -9.56 -0.75
CA MET A 31 6.83 -9.40 -0.61
C MET A 31 7.59 -10.73 -0.40
N ARG A 32 6.90 -11.83 -0.15
CA ARG A 32 7.51 -13.18 -0.12
C ARG A 32 7.73 -13.76 -1.52
N ASN A 33 7.15 -13.13 -2.55
CA ASN A 33 7.30 -13.60 -3.92
C ASN A 33 8.75 -13.40 -4.41
N LYS A 34 9.35 -14.48 -4.94
CA LYS A 34 10.74 -14.50 -5.43
C LYS A 34 11.03 -13.46 -6.53
N LYS A 35 10.03 -13.01 -7.26
CA LYS A 35 10.21 -11.98 -8.30
C LYS A 35 10.82 -10.67 -7.78
N TRP A 36 10.65 -10.37 -6.49
CA TRP A 36 11.20 -9.17 -5.85
C TRP A 36 12.65 -9.28 -5.43
N GLU A 37 13.23 -10.50 -5.45
CA GLU A 37 14.57 -10.78 -4.95
C GLU A 37 15.67 -9.92 -5.58
N LYS A 38 15.48 -9.50 -6.83
CA LYS A 38 16.45 -8.67 -7.59
C LYS A 38 15.85 -7.36 -8.06
N ASP A 39 14.73 -6.93 -7.50
CA ASP A 39 14.11 -5.66 -7.82
C ASP A 39 14.61 -4.56 -6.86
N PHE A 40 15.58 -3.78 -7.30
CA PHE A 40 16.20 -2.70 -6.54
C PHE A 40 15.44 -1.36 -6.67
N SER A 41 14.27 -1.35 -7.27
CA SER A 41 13.40 -0.17 -7.27
C SER A 41 12.80 0.08 -5.88
N PRO A 42 12.39 1.31 -5.57
CA PRO A 42 11.67 1.63 -4.33
C PRO A 42 10.44 0.75 -4.15
N VAL A 43 10.04 0.52 -2.89
CA VAL A 43 8.82 -0.23 -2.57
C VAL A 43 7.61 0.38 -3.25
N ASP A 44 7.42 1.68 -3.10
CA ASP A 44 6.43 2.46 -3.84
C ASP A 44 7.06 3.82 -4.19
N PRO A 45 7.27 4.14 -5.50
CA PRO A 45 7.84 5.42 -5.91
C PRO A 45 6.96 6.62 -5.55
N ASP A 46 5.66 6.40 -5.36
CA ASP A 46 4.68 7.42 -4.94
C ASP A 46 4.33 7.28 -3.44
N GLY A 47 5.07 6.47 -2.71
CA GLY A 47 4.85 6.16 -1.30
C GLY A 47 5.38 7.21 -0.33
N CYS A 48 5.43 6.83 0.95
CA CYS A 48 6.01 7.64 2.01
C CYS A 48 7.54 7.53 2.04
N ASP A 49 8.19 8.34 2.89
CA ASP A 49 9.66 8.43 2.95
C ASP A 49 10.36 7.07 3.10
N ILE A 50 9.78 6.16 3.88
CA ILE A 50 10.37 4.83 4.06
C ILE A 50 10.32 3.99 2.79
N ASP A 51 9.31 4.20 1.94
CA ASP A 51 9.18 3.49 0.67
C ASP A 51 10.24 3.93 -0.34
N LEU A 52 10.60 5.23 -0.31
CA LEU A 52 11.59 5.81 -1.23
C LEU A 52 13.01 5.33 -0.93
N VAL A 53 13.32 5.06 0.35
CA VAL A 53 14.64 4.60 0.79
C VAL A 53 14.76 3.09 0.92
N THR A 54 13.64 2.36 0.81
CA THR A 54 13.60 0.89 0.91
C THR A 54 13.36 0.28 -0.45
N THR A 55 14.25 -0.62 -0.89
CA THR A 55 14.04 -1.35 -2.14
C THR A 55 13.16 -2.58 -1.93
N LYS A 56 12.46 -3.01 -2.97
CA LYS A 56 11.68 -4.25 -2.96
C LYS A 56 12.56 -5.47 -2.64
N ALA A 57 13.77 -5.53 -3.21
CA ALA A 57 14.75 -6.59 -2.94
C ALA A 57 15.13 -6.63 -1.45
N TYR A 58 15.41 -5.49 -0.84
CA TYR A 58 15.75 -5.42 0.58
C TYR A 58 14.59 -5.83 1.48
N LEU A 59 13.39 -5.33 1.21
CA LEU A 59 12.20 -5.71 1.98
C LEU A 59 11.87 -7.20 1.84
N HIS A 60 12.00 -7.76 0.61
CA HIS A 60 11.89 -9.20 0.38
C HIS A 60 12.89 -9.99 1.22
N HIS A 61 14.16 -9.55 1.25
CA HIS A 61 15.20 -10.17 2.07
C HIS A 61 14.85 -10.16 3.55
N LEU A 62 14.40 -9.02 4.09
CA LEU A 62 14.00 -8.89 5.49
C LEU A 62 12.85 -9.85 5.86
N PHE A 63 11.86 -10.01 5.01
CA PHE A 63 10.78 -10.98 5.23
C PHE A 63 11.28 -12.43 5.18
N LYS A 64 12.21 -12.73 4.29
CA LYS A 64 12.82 -14.06 4.18
C LYS A 64 13.71 -14.39 5.40
N ALA A 65 14.40 -13.40 5.92
CA ALA A 65 15.22 -13.49 7.13
C ALA A 65 14.40 -13.46 8.44
N GLN A 66 13.07 -13.23 8.34
CA GLN A 66 12.16 -13.10 9.47
C GLN A 66 12.52 -11.95 10.41
N GLU A 67 13.08 -10.87 9.87
CA GLU A 67 13.43 -9.68 10.61
C GLU A 67 12.18 -8.86 10.99
N LEU A 68 12.12 -8.40 12.24
CA LEU A 68 11.02 -7.56 12.73
C LEU A 68 10.87 -6.27 11.94
N LEU A 69 11.98 -5.71 11.47
CA LEU A 69 12.01 -4.51 10.64
C LEU A 69 11.12 -4.63 9.38
N ALA A 70 11.03 -5.83 8.79
CA ALA A 70 10.14 -6.06 7.64
C ALA A 70 8.68 -5.73 7.96
N MET A 71 8.19 -6.18 9.11
CA MET A 71 6.81 -5.94 9.54
C MET A 71 6.57 -4.47 9.88
N GLN A 72 7.57 -3.79 10.45
CA GLN A 72 7.51 -2.35 10.76
C GLN A 72 7.40 -1.53 9.48
N ILE A 73 8.29 -1.75 8.51
CA ILE A 73 8.28 -1.06 7.20
C ILE A 73 6.93 -1.30 6.51
N ALA A 74 6.49 -2.56 6.39
CA ALA A 74 5.25 -2.91 5.71
C ALA A 74 4.00 -2.32 6.40
N SER A 75 4.00 -2.22 7.73
CA SER A 75 2.89 -1.60 8.46
C SER A 75 2.83 -0.09 8.24
N ILE A 76 3.97 0.60 8.29
CA ILE A 76 4.06 2.04 8.00
C ILE A 76 3.61 2.31 6.57
N HIS A 77 4.12 1.55 5.60
CA HIS A 77 3.72 1.64 4.20
C HIS A 77 2.20 1.50 4.05
N ASN A 78 1.61 0.41 4.53
CA ASN A 78 0.18 0.15 4.38
C ASN A 78 -0.69 1.23 5.04
N LEU A 79 -0.32 1.71 6.23
CA LEU A 79 -1.02 2.81 6.89
C LEU A 79 -0.96 4.09 6.04
N SER A 80 0.22 4.41 5.51
CA SER A 80 0.41 5.57 4.65
C SER A 80 -0.47 5.52 3.40
N VAL A 81 -0.54 4.36 2.74
CA VAL A 81 -1.40 4.16 1.55
C VAL A 81 -2.88 4.36 1.89
N TYR A 82 -3.35 3.81 3.01
CA TYR A 82 -4.75 3.96 3.42
C TYR A 82 -5.09 5.41 3.79
N LEU A 83 -4.20 6.11 4.49
CA LEU A 83 -4.38 7.52 4.82
C LEU A 83 -4.40 8.38 3.55
N ARG A 84 -3.50 8.13 2.61
CA ARG A 84 -3.48 8.80 1.31
C ARG A 84 -4.79 8.56 0.55
N LEU A 85 -5.26 7.31 0.49
CA LEU A 85 -6.50 6.96 -0.19
C LEU A 85 -7.71 7.74 0.37
N VAL A 86 -7.81 7.88 1.69
CA VAL A 86 -8.90 8.64 2.32
C VAL A 86 -8.74 10.15 2.05
N THR A 87 -7.52 10.66 2.06
CA THR A 87 -7.22 12.06 1.74
C THR A 87 -7.59 12.39 0.29
N ASP A 88 -7.18 11.55 -0.65
CA ASP A 88 -7.50 11.70 -2.07
C ASP A 88 -9.01 11.61 -2.31
N ALA A 89 -9.68 10.64 -1.66
CA ALA A 89 -11.14 10.51 -1.73
C ALA A 89 -11.85 11.79 -1.25
N ARG A 90 -11.41 12.38 -0.13
CA ARG A 90 -11.95 13.64 0.39
C ARG A 90 -11.76 14.77 -0.63
N HIS A 91 -10.56 14.91 -1.17
CA HIS A 91 -10.25 15.92 -2.17
C HIS A 91 -11.19 15.80 -3.39
N HIS A 92 -11.37 14.60 -3.92
CA HIS A 92 -12.25 14.37 -5.07
C HIS A 92 -13.74 14.54 -4.77
N ILE A 93 -14.17 14.33 -3.52
CA ILE A 93 -15.53 14.68 -3.08
C ILE A 93 -15.71 16.21 -3.11
N GLU A 94 -14.75 16.96 -2.58
CA GLU A 94 -14.79 18.44 -2.56
C GLU A 94 -14.75 19.03 -3.98
N GLN A 95 -14.04 18.40 -4.92
CA GLN A 95 -13.99 18.79 -6.32
C GLN A 95 -15.23 18.33 -7.13
N GLY A 96 -16.05 17.44 -6.59
CA GLY A 96 -17.25 16.93 -7.26
C GLY A 96 -16.99 15.86 -8.33
N ASP A 97 -15.77 15.28 -8.40
CA ASP A 97 -15.36 14.28 -9.38
C ASP A 97 -15.05 12.88 -8.78
N PHE A 98 -15.48 12.64 -7.54
CA PHE A 98 -15.21 11.40 -6.79
C PHE A 98 -15.54 10.13 -7.57
N VAL A 99 -16.67 10.08 -8.29
CA VAL A 99 -17.10 8.88 -9.02
C VAL A 99 -16.13 8.56 -10.16
N ALA A 100 -15.71 9.56 -10.92
CA ALA A 100 -14.76 9.40 -12.01
C ALA A 100 -13.39 8.94 -11.47
N TRP A 101 -12.90 9.56 -10.42
CA TRP A 101 -11.65 9.17 -9.76
C TRP A 101 -11.74 7.74 -9.19
N LYS A 102 -12.79 7.41 -8.46
CA LYS A 102 -13.01 6.07 -7.91
C LYS A 102 -12.94 5.00 -9.03
N ASN A 103 -13.63 5.23 -10.13
CA ASN A 103 -13.67 4.29 -11.25
C ASN A 103 -12.30 4.13 -11.93
N SER A 104 -11.45 5.16 -11.90
CA SER A 104 -10.10 5.09 -12.48
C SER A 104 -9.14 4.22 -11.66
N ILE A 105 -9.34 4.08 -10.35
CA ILE A 105 -8.41 3.37 -9.48
C ILE A 105 -8.90 2.01 -8.96
N ILE A 106 -10.22 1.77 -8.90
CA ILE A 106 -10.79 0.63 -8.18
C ILE A 106 -10.33 -0.72 -8.72
N ASP A 107 -10.21 -0.85 -10.04
CA ASP A 107 -9.77 -2.10 -10.68
C ASP A 107 -8.29 -2.37 -10.42
N GLN A 108 -7.48 -1.31 -10.31
CA GLN A 108 -6.06 -1.41 -10.03
C GLN A 108 -5.82 -1.81 -8.57
N LEU A 109 -6.52 -1.21 -7.62
CA LEU A 109 -6.37 -1.51 -6.18
C LEU A 109 -6.62 -2.99 -5.86
N GLY A 110 -7.52 -3.66 -6.59
CA GLY A 110 -7.81 -5.08 -6.42
C GLY A 110 -6.85 -6.05 -7.12
N ARG A 111 -5.97 -5.55 -7.99
CA ARG A 111 -5.06 -6.37 -8.78
C ARG A 111 -3.92 -6.91 -7.92
N ARG A 112 -3.45 -8.12 -8.24
CA ARG A 112 -2.17 -8.64 -7.71
C ARG A 112 -1.05 -8.35 -8.73
N ILE A 113 0.03 -7.82 -8.24
CA ILE A 113 1.21 -7.48 -9.03
C ILE A 113 2.45 -8.15 -8.48
#